data_076bcc362d0ffe4995cb4e7eabf1ea16
#
_entry.id   076bcc362d0ffe4995cb4e7eabf1ea16
#
_cell.length_a   1.000
_cell.length_b   1.000
_cell.length_c   1.000
_cell.angle_alpha   90.00
_cell.angle_beta   90.00
_cell.angle_gamma   90.00
#
_symmetry.space_group_name_H-M   'P 1'
#
loop_
_entity.id
_entity.type
_entity.pdbx_description
1 polymer ?
#
loop_
_entity_poly.entity_id
_entity_poly.type
_entity_poly.pdbx_seq_one_letter_code
_entity_poly.pdbx_strand_id
1 'polypeptide(L)'
;GGGGGGGGGGGGGGGGGGSPDQLRAGVASGQFKVMMSPSNVGVNLRNQGQKVGMVNILTNGITQLVCKGSAIASPQDLVGKKILVPFKNDMPDIVLQALLKKLKIDAHKVSITYAATPPEAVGLFPSKGYHAVILPEPMATASLLKGKTIGINVVHGFDLVKAWGQAFGTKPLIPMAGIIANEEYFHAHKAQFDIFHQDLKNALNWILANRQNAAKIGKNYLPAPEPALVMGLDGARLTVSKGSEVKNEILKFYEILMQFNPELLGGKLPDNGFFLA
;
A
#
# COMPACT_ATOMS: atom_id res chain seq x y z
N GLY A 1 -4.63 29.13 17.87
CA GLY A 1 -3.98 29.17 16.63
C GLY A 1 -3.69 27.80 16.16
N GLY A 2 -4.27 27.51 15.34
CA GLY A 2 -4.49 26.71 14.47
C GLY A 2 -3.65 25.91 13.72
N GLY A 3 -3.34 25.51 13.12
CA GLY A 3 -2.56 24.86 12.18
C GLY A 3 -2.96 23.46 11.94
N GLY A 4 -3.96 23.34 11.33
CA GLY A 4 -4.33 22.11 10.77
C GLY A 4 -3.46 21.70 9.67
N GLY A 5 -2.49 21.17 9.71
CA GLY A 5 -1.76 20.57 8.66
C GLY A 5 -2.46 19.39 8.13
N GLY A 6 -3.14 19.59 7.09
CA GLY A 6 -3.69 18.51 6.34
C GLY A 6 -2.60 17.59 5.89
N GLY A 7 -2.52 16.48 6.43
CA GLY A 7 -1.65 15.47 6.01
C GLY A 7 -1.97 15.03 4.63
N GLY A 8 -1.18 15.40 3.72
CA GLY A 8 -1.19 14.82 2.42
C GLY A 8 -1.00 13.34 2.57
N GLY A 9 -1.96 12.63 2.13
CA GLY A 9 -1.94 11.22 2.15
C GLY A 9 -0.74 10.67 1.47
N GLY A 10 0.06 10.09 2.21
CA GLY A 10 0.92 9.12 1.66
C GLY A 10 0.08 8.00 1.09
N GLY A 11 0.41 7.58 -0.06
CA GLY A 11 -0.18 6.40 -0.64
C GLY A 11 -0.14 5.26 0.35
N GLY A 12 -1.11 4.44 0.27
CA GLY A 12 -1.32 3.35 1.19
C GLY A 12 -0.06 2.64 1.59
N GLY A 13 0.22 2.71 2.82
CA GLY A 13 1.38 2.05 3.37
C GLY A 13 2.68 2.77 3.21
N GLY A 14 2.75 4.02 2.74
CA GLY A 14 4.08 4.47 2.60
C GLY A 14 4.40 5.88 2.37
N GLY A 15 3.39 6.67 2.19
CA GLY A 15 3.81 7.95 1.72
C GLY A 15 3.75 8.94 2.80
N GLY A 16 4.63 9.33 3.48
CA GLY A 16 4.90 10.56 4.17
C GLY A 16 3.73 11.12 4.91
N GLY A 17 3.05 10.51 5.70
CA GLY A 17 2.04 10.98 6.56
C GLY A 17 2.15 10.35 7.92
N GLY A 18 1.08 10.14 8.55
CA GLY A 18 1.00 9.47 9.81
C GLY A 18 1.13 7.96 9.69
N SER A 19 1.20 7.30 10.80
CA SER A 19 1.15 5.86 10.92
C SER A 19 -0.29 5.36 10.78
N PRO A 20 -0.51 4.07 10.49
CA PRO A 20 -1.84 3.47 10.52
C PRO A 20 -2.55 3.65 11.86
N ASP A 21 -1.84 3.66 12.97
CA ASP A 21 -2.43 3.88 14.29
C ASP A 21 -2.96 5.31 14.46
N GLN A 22 -2.26 6.30 13.93
CA GLN A 22 -2.73 7.68 13.91
C GLN A 22 -3.98 7.82 13.06
N LEU A 23 -4.05 7.12 11.94
CA LEU A 23 -5.24 7.07 11.10
C LEU A 23 -6.44 6.52 11.85
N ARG A 24 -6.28 5.38 12.51
CA ARG A 24 -7.34 4.75 13.31
C ARG A 24 -7.86 5.68 14.40
N ALA A 25 -6.94 6.34 15.11
CA ALA A 25 -7.30 7.29 16.17
C ALA A 25 -8.05 8.50 15.62
N GLY A 26 -7.63 9.03 14.47
CA GLY A 26 -8.30 10.16 13.82
C GLY A 26 -9.73 9.83 13.37
N VAL A 27 -9.96 8.64 12.86
CA VAL A 27 -11.31 8.16 12.49
C VAL A 27 -12.17 7.98 13.73
N ALA A 28 -11.66 7.29 14.74
CA ALA A 28 -12.41 7.00 15.96
C ALA A 28 -12.84 8.28 16.69
N SER A 29 -12.02 9.32 16.67
CA SER A 29 -12.35 10.62 17.29
C SER A 29 -13.29 11.48 16.43
N GLY A 30 -13.60 11.09 15.20
CA GLY A 30 -14.38 11.89 14.26
C GLY A 30 -13.62 13.07 13.66
N GLN A 31 -12.32 13.15 13.87
CA GLN A 31 -11.46 14.23 13.37
C GLN A 31 -11.37 14.23 11.84
N PHE A 32 -11.37 13.04 11.24
CA PHE A 32 -11.24 12.89 9.79
C PHE A 32 -12.57 12.48 9.17
N LYS A 33 -12.99 13.20 8.11
CA LYS A 33 -14.18 12.88 7.31
C LYS A 33 -13.81 12.13 6.03
N VAL A 34 -12.65 12.39 5.46
CA VAL A 34 -12.13 11.78 4.23
C VAL A 34 -10.63 11.56 4.41
N MET A 35 -10.13 10.38 4.08
CA MET A 35 -8.71 10.09 4.24
C MET A 35 -8.25 8.89 3.42
N MET A 36 -6.93 8.83 3.18
CA MET A 36 -6.28 7.61 2.67
C MET A 36 -6.24 6.54 3.77
N SER A 37 -6.47 5.30 3.37
CA SER A 37 -6.46 4.18 4.30
C SER A 37 -6.02 2.89 3.61
N PRO A 38 -5.30 2.01 4.30
CA PRO A 38 -5.23 0.61 3.91
C PRO A 38 -6.64 0.03 3.80
N SER A 39 -6.87 -0.81 2.79
CA SER A 39 -8.23 -1.27 2.48
C SER A 39 -8.86 -2.11 3.60
N ASN A 40 -8.06 -2.88 4.33
CA ASN A 40 -8.54 -3.66 5.48
C ASN A 40 -8.94 -2.80 6.67
N VAL A 41 -8.27 -1.68 6.88
CA VAL A 41 -8.52 -0.78 8.02
C VAL A 41 -9.93 -0.19 7.95
N GLY A 42 -10.37 0.23 6.77
CA GLY A 42 -11.73 0.75 6.59
C GLY A 42 -12.80 -0.28 6.97
N VAL A 43 -12.62 -1.52 6.55
CA VAL A 43 -13.54 -2.62 6.90
C VAL A 43 -13.56 -2.86 8.41
N ASN A 44 -12.37 -2.93 9.02
CA ASN A 44 -12.25 -3.14 10.46
C ASN A 44 -12.98 -2.05 11.24
N LEU A 45 -12.76 -0.77 10.89
CA LEU A 45 -13.42 0.36 11.52
C LEU A 45 -14.94 0.28 11.41
N ARG A 46 -15.45 -0.03 10.21
CA ARG A 46 -16.89 -0.17 10.00
C ARG A 46 -17.48 -1.32 10.82
N ASN A 47 -16.82 -2.45 10.85
CA ASN A 47 -17.27 -3.61 11.63
C ASN A 47 -17.22 -3.37 13.13
N GLN A 48 -16.43 -2.40 13.58
CA GLN A 48 -16.39 -1.94 14.97
C GLN A 48 -17.40 -0.83 15.27
N GLY A 49 -18.27 -0.48 14.33
CA GLY A 49 -19.34 0.50 14.53
C GLY A 49 -19.05 1.90 14.01
N GLN A 50 -17.89 2.15 13.41
CA GLN A 50 -17.62 3.45 12.78
C GLN A 50 -18.38 3.55 11.45
N LYS A 51 -18.99 4.70 11.20
CA LYS A 51 -19.78 4.92 9.99
C LYS A 51 -18.90 5.38 8.83
N VAL A 52 -18.03 4.51 8.38
CA VAL A 52 -17.13 4.77 7.25
C VAL A 52 -17.38 3.79 6.13
N GLY A 53 -17.08 4.22 4.91
CA GLY A 53 -17.13 3.38 3.73
C GLY A 53 -15.97 3.65 2.80
N MET A 54 -15.79 2.78 1.83
CA MET A 54 -14.75 2.87 0.82
C MET A 54 -15.25 3.71 -0.35
N VAL A 55 -14.56 4.82 -0.61
CA VAL A 55 -14.83 5.70 -1.75
C VAL A 55 -14.18 5.15 -3.02
N ASN A 56 -12.93 4.69 -2.91
CA ASN A 56 -12.18 4.15 -4.04
C ASN A 56 -11.01 3.29 -3.58
N ILE A 57 -10.39 2.62 -4.55
CA ILE A 57 -9.04 2.07 -4.47
C ILE A 57 -8.16 2.84 -5.44
N LEU A 58 -6.98 3.22 -5.00
CA LEU A 58 -6.01 4.01 -5.77
C LEU A 58 -4.72 3.26 -6.06
N THR A 59 -4.43 2.15 -5.37
CA THR A 59 -3.25 1.32 -5.60
C THR A 59 -3.62 -0.16 -5.60
N ASN A 60 -3.09 -0.90 -6.58
CA ASN A 60 -3.30 -2.34 -6.73
C ASN A 60 -2.02 -3.14 -6.44
N GLY A 61 -1.22 -2.67 -5.48
CA GLY A 61 0.02 -3.33 -5.07
C GLY A 61 1.24 -2.45 -5.31
N ILE A 62 1.39 -1.42 -4.48
CA ILE A 62 2.47 -0.43 -4.59
C ILE A 62 3.80 -0.94 -4.00
N THR A 63 3.78 -1.97 -3.17
CA THR A 63 4.96 -2.47 -2.48
C THR A 63 5.78 -3.41 -3.34
N GLN A 64 7.09 -3.31 -3.21
CA GLN A 64 8.08 -4.06 -3.97
C GLN A 64 9.05 -4.76 -3.01
N LEU A 65 9.53 -5.93 -3.41
CA LEU A 65 10.66 -6.59 -2.75
C LEU A 65 11.94 -6.08 -3.39
N VAL A 66 12.78 -5.45 -2.59
CA VAL A 66 14.07 -4.89 -3.00
C VAL A 66 15.18 -5.70 -2.33
N CYS A 67 16.13 -6.18 -3.11
CA CYS A 67 17.18 -7.09 -2.67
C CYS A 67 18.56 -6.43 -2.75
N LYS A 68 19.44 -6.85 -1.84
CA LYS A 68 20.84 -6.44 -1.80
C LYS A 68 21.70 -7.59 -2.28
N GLY A 69 22.57 -7.32 -3.28
CA GLY A 69 23.39 -8.34 -3.91
C GLY A 69 22.63 -9.12 -4.97
N SER A 70 22.19 -10.33 -4.66
CA SER A 70 21.44 -11.18 -5.58
C SER A 70 19.94 -11.02 -5.41
N ALA A 71 19.17 -11.14 -6.49
CA ALA A 71 17.72 -11.14 -6.44
C ALA A 71 17.20 -12.43 -5.77
N ILE A 72 16.25 -12.27 -4.85
CA ILE A 72 15.45 -13.39 -4.34
C ILE A 72 14.40 -13.66 -5.42
N ALA A 73 14.53 -14.79 -6.13
CA ALA A 73 13.81 -15.04 -7.37
C ALA A 73 12.37 -15.58 -7.17
N SER A 74 12.11 -16.20 -6.02
CA SER A 74 10.80 -16.79 -5.70
C SER A 74 10.51 -16.67 -4.22
N PRO A 75 9.23 -16.78 -3.80
CA PRO A 75 8.89 -16.79 -2.37
C PRO A 75 9.61 -17.88 -1.58
N GLN A 76 9.84 -19.06 -2.18
CA GLN A 76 10.54 -20.16 -1.53
C GLN A 76 11.99 -19.79 -1.18
N ASP A 77 12.61 -18.93 -1.95
CA ASP A 77 13.99 -18.47 -1.72
C ASP A 77 14.12 -17.48 -0.55
N LEU A 78 13.00 -17.08 0.06
CA LEU A 78 13.00 -16.27 1.29
C LEU A 78 13.54 -17.05 2.50
N VAL A 79 13.50 -18.38 2.47
CA VAL A 79 14.02 -19.24 3.55
C VAL A 79 15.49 -18.94 3.77
N GLY A 80 15.85 -18.67 5.03
CA GLY A 80 17.24 -18.31 5.41
C GLY A 80 17.61 -16.86 5.15
N LYS A 81 16.70 -16.03 4.68
CA LYS A 81 16.97 -14.61 4.39
C LYS A 81 16.47 -13.71 5.52
N LYS A 82 17.17 -12.58 5.69
CA LYS A 82 16.76 -11.49 6.58
C LYS A 82 16.02 -10.43 5.78
N ILE A 83 14.75 -10.23 6.11
CA ILE A 83 13.86 -9.31 5.42
C ILE A 83 13.45 -8.19 6.37
N LEU A 84 13.60 -6.96 5.91
CA LEU A 84 13.16 -5.78 6.63
C LEU A 84 11.75 -5.38 6.15
N VAL A 85 10.80 -5.26 7.06
CA VAL A 85 9.39 -4.99 6.73
C VAL A 85 8.89 -3.79 7.53
N PRO A 86 8.35 -2.75 6.88
CA PRO A 86 7.74 -1.64 7.59
C PRO A 86 6.34 -1.97 8.06
N PHE A 87 5.87 -1.29 9.10
CA PHE A 87 4.50 -1.36 9.62
C PHE A 87 4.06 -2.78 10.02
N LYS A 88 4.63 -3.29 11.09
CA LYS A 88 4.24 -4.60 11.66
C LYS A 88 2.72 -4.71 11.80
N ASN A 89 2.16 -5.83 11.37
CA ASN A 89 0.73 -6.15 11.39
C ASN A 89 -0.15 -5.25 10.48
N ASP A 90 0.45 -4.49 9.59
CA ASP A 90 -0.26 -3.74 8.56
C ASP A 90 0.04 -4.30 7.16
N MET A 91 -0.46 -3.66 6.12
CA MET A 91 -0.58 -4.27 4.79
C MET A 91 0.70 -4.91 4.24
N PRO A 92 1.90 -4.30 4.31
CA PRO A 92 3.10 -4.95 3.78
C PRO A 92 3.42 -6.28 4.47
N ASP A 93 3.26 -6.31 5.78
CA ASP A 93 3.49 -7.50 6.60
C ASP A 93 2.40 -8.55 6.39
N ILE A 94 1.14 -8.14 6.38
CA ILE A 94 -0.02 -9.02 6.15
C ILE A 94 0.13 -9.76 4.82
N VAL A 95 0.46 -9.05 3.75
CA VAL A 95 0.64 -9.63 2.41
C VAL A 95 1.77 -10.68 2.44
N LEU A 96 2.90 -10.36 3.03
CA LEU A 96 4.02 -11.29 3.16
C LEU A 96 3.62 -12.53 3.96
N GLN A 97 3.04 -12.36 5.13
CA GLN A 97 2.65 -13.46 6.01
C GLN A 97 1.59 -14.36 5.37
N ALA A 98 0.57 -13.79 4.73
CA ALA A 98 -0.46 -14.54 4.05
C ALA A 98 0.10 -15.34 2.87
N LEU A 99 1.03 -14.75 2.11
CA LEU A 99 1.71 -15.42 1.01
C LEU A 99 2.54 -16.61 1.50
N LEU A 100 3.35 -16.41 2.56
CA LEU A 100 4.14 -17.49 3.16
C LEU A 100 3.25 -18.64 3.62
N LYS A 101 2.17 -18.35 4.33
CA LYS A 101 1.23 -19.34 4.83
C LYS A 101 0.57 -20.11 3.69
N LYS A 102 0.10 -19.42 2.65
CA LYS A 102 -0.53 -20.07 1.49
C LYS A 102 0.42 -21.01 0.78
N LEU A 103 1.67 -20.65 0.63
CA LEU A 103 2.70 -21.46 -0.04
C LEU A 103 3.34 -22.49 0.89
N LYS A 104 2.87 -22.60 2.13
CA LYS A 104 3.39 -23.55 3.15
C LYS A 104 4.89 -23.36 3.41
N ILE A 105 5.35 -22.10 3.37
CA ILE A 105 6.70 -21.71 3.75
C ILE A 105 6.68 -21.43 5.25
N ASP A 106 7.57 -22.11 5.99
CA ASP A 106 7.68 -21.89 7.43
C ASP A 106 8.20 -20.46 7.71
N ALA A 107 7.34 -19.64 8.28
CA ALA A 107 7.69 -18.24 8.61
C ALA A 107 8.84 -18.14 9.62
N HIS A 108 9.07 -19.17 10.45
CA HIS A 108 10.19 -19.21 11.38
C HIS A 108 11.55 -19.37 10.68
N LYS A 109 11.54 -19.83 9.43
CA LYS A 109 12.74 -19.94 8.59
C LYS A 109 13.04 -18.67 7.79
N VAL A 110 12.16 -17.67 7.87
CA VAL A 110 12.34 -16.35 7.29
C VAL A 110 12.58 -15.37 8.43
N SER A 111 13.73 -14.70 8.45
CA SER A 111 14.04 -13.76 9.51
C SER A 111 13.46 -12.39 9.18
N ILE A 112 12.33 -12.06 9.80
CA ILE A 112 11.66 -10.77 9.57
C ILE A 112 12.03 -9.82 10.70
N THR A 113 12.59 -8.67 10.32
CA THR A 113 12.84 -7.54 11.21
C THR A 113 11.91 -6.40 10.81
N TYR A 114 11.32 -5.74 11.79
CA TYR A 114 10.36 -4.67 11.52
C TYR A 114 10.97 -3.30 11.67
N ALA A 115 10.62 -2.41 10.75
CA ALA A 115 10.83 -0.97 10.88
C ALA A 115 9.49 -0.30 11.17
N ALA A 116 9.50 0.81 11.89
CA ALA A 116 8.27 1.53 12.22
C ALA A 116 7.62 2.15 10.97
N THR A 117 8.45 2.62 10.04
CA THR A 117 8.01 3.34 8.83
C THR A 117 8.87 2.96 7.63
N PRO A 118 8.39 3.18 6.39
CA PRO A 118 9.22 3.02 5.20
C PRO A 118 10.50 3.86 5.19
N PRO A 119 10.50 5.15 5.57
CA PRO A 119 11.76 5.92 5.68
C PRO A 119 12.79 5.30 6.61
N GLU A 120 12.34 4.78 7.77
CA GLU A 120 13.24 4.05 8.68
C GLU A 120 13.81 2.80 8.02
N ALA A 121 12.97 2.04 7.31
CA ALA A 121 13.42 0.86 6.57
C ALA A 121 14.47 1.21 5.52
N VAL A 122 14.30 2.30 4.78
CA VAL A 122 15.29 2.81 3.81
C VAL A 122 16.62 3.09 4.49
N GLY A 123 16.58 3.72 5.67
CA GLY A 123 17.80 4.04 6.43
C GLY A 123 18.54 2.82 6.97
N LEU A 124 17.80 1.80 7.38
CA LEU A 124 18.36 0.57 7.95
C LEU A 124 18.85 -0.42 6.88
N PHE A 125 18.24 -0.43 5.71
CA PHE A 125 18.50 -1.45 4.68
C PHE A 125 19.96 -1.58 4.26
N PRO A 126 20.76 -0.50 4.10
CA PRO A 126 22.18 -0.64 3.78
C PRO A 126 23.00 -1.33 4.85
N SER A 127 22.49 -1.46 6.07
CA SER A 127 23.20 -2.10 7.18
C SER A 127 23.45 -3.59 6.90
N LYS A 128 24.51 -4.11 7.50
CA LYS A 128 24.89 -5.51 7.34
C LYS A 128 23.79 -6.44 7.82
N GLY A 129 23.57 -7.50 7.06
CA GLY A 129 22.70 -8.61 7.43
C GLY A 129 21.33 -8.61 6.80
N TYR A 130 20.83 -7.51 6.26
CA TYR A 130 19.58 -7.51 5.52
C TYR A 130 19.79 -7.96 4.08
N HIS A 131 19.05 -8.98 3.66
CA HIS A 131 19.07 -9.46 2.28
C HIS A 131 18.06 -8.72 1.41
N ALA A 132 16.95 -8.33 2.01
CA ALA A 132 15.87 -7.64 1.30
C ALA A 132 15.08 -6.72 2.22
N VAL A 133 14.31 -5.83 1.60
CA VAL A 133 13.36 -4.93 2.24
C VAL A 133 12.10 -4.84 1.39
N ILE A 134 10.96 -4.69 2.04
CA ILE A 134 9.71 -4.38 1.36
C ILE A 134 9.50 -2.87 1.45
N LEU A 135 9.38 -2.22 0.30
CA LEU A 135 9.20 -0.77 0.21
C LEU A 135 8.10 -0.43 -0.79
N PRO A 136 7.33 0.64 -0.52
CA PRO A 136 6.41 1.16 -1.52
C PRO A 136 7.16 1.93 -2.60
N GLU A 137 6.57 2.05 -3.78
CA GLU A 137 7.03 3.01 -4.78
C GLU A 137 6.64 4.44 -4.35
N PRO A 138 7.44 5.46 -4.61
CA PRO A 138 8.70 5.45 -5.38
C PRO A 138 9.96 5.12 -4.57
N MET A 139 9.84 4.83 -3.29
CA MET A 139 10.99 4.54 -2.41
C MET A 139 11.77 3.31 -2.85
N ALA A 140 11.09 2.28 -3.35
CA ALA A 140 11.74 1.07 -3.84
C ALA A 140 12.72 1.39 -4.98
N THR A 141 12.25 2.10 -6.01
CA THR A 141 13.11 2.50 -7.13
C THR A 141 14.19 3.49 -6.70
N ALA A 142 13.88 4.42 -5.80
CA ALA A 142 14.88 5.34 -5.25
C ALA A 142 16.02 4.58 -4.54
N SER A 143 15.69 3.49 -3.84
CA SER A 143 16.71 2.64 -3.20
C SER A 143 17.62 1.94 -4.20
N LEU A 144 17.08 1.50 -5.35
CA LEU A 144 17.90 0.93 -6.42
C LEU A 144 18.89 1.95 -6.96
N LEU A 145 18.43 3.15 -7.23
CA LEU A 145 19.26 4.24 -7.78
C LEU A 145 20.33 4.69 -6.77
N LYS A 146 19.93 4.83 -5.50
CA LYS A 146 20.88 5.18 -4.43
C LYS A 146 21.97 4.13 -4.26
N GLY A 147 21.60 2.85 -4.36
CA GLY A 147 22.57 1.76 -4.30
C GLY A 147 23.70 1.91 -5.30
N LYS A 148 23.38 2.30 -6.53
CA LYS A 148 24.37 2.56 -7.58
C LYS A 148 25.36 3.66 -7.19
N THR A 149 24.91 4.70 -6.49
CA THR A 149 25.77 5.82 -6.09
C THR A 149 26.70 5.50 -4.93
N ILE A 150 26.33 4.56 -4.08
CA ILE A 150 27.11 4.16 -2.89
C ILE A 150 27.81 2.82 -3.06
N GLY A 151 27.81 2.25 -4.28
CA GLY A 151 28.51 1.01 -4.58
C GLY A 151 27.86 -0.26 -4.02
N ILE A 152 26.57 -0.23 -3.72
CA ILE A 152 25.80 -1.39 -3.29
C ILE A 152 24.91 -1.84 -4.46
N ASN A 153 25.02 -3.12 -4.81
CA ASN A 153 24.12 -3.71 -5.82
C ASN A 153 22.74 -3.93 -5.21
N VAL A 154 21.77 -3.10 -5.59
CA VAL A 154 20.39 -3.19 -5.16
C VAL A 154 19.54 -3.50 -6.38
N VAL A 155 18.74 -4.56 -6.29
CA VAL A 155 17.95 -5.08 -7.40
C VAL A 155 16.54 -5.43 -6.93
N HIS A 156 15.60 -5.53 -7.86
CA HIS A 156 14.28 -6.07 -7.55
C HIS A 156 14.36 -7.57 -7.27
N GLY A 157 13.62 -8.05 -6.28
CA GLY A 157 13.32 -9.47 -6.09
C GLY A 157 12.12 -9.91 -6.94
N PHE A 158 11.54 -11.04 -6.59
CA PHE A 158 10.31 -11.48 -7.25
C PHE A 158 9.19 -10.44 -7.08
N ASP A 159 8.26 -10.43 -8.05
CA ASP A 159 7.10 -9.54 -8.00
C ASP A 159 6.08 -10.06 -7.00
N LEU A 160 5.89 -9.35 -5.90
CA LEU A 160 4.96 -9.73 -4.82
C LEU A 160 3.52 -9.84 -5.32
N VAL A 161 3.11 -8.97 -6.23
CA VAL A 161 1.75 -8.94 -6.74
C VAL A 161 1.49 -10.12 -7.67
N LYS A 162 2.44 -10.44 -8.54
CA LYS A 162 2.34 -11.65 -9.37
C LYS A 162 2.35 -12.92 -8.53
N ALA A 163 3.23 -13.00 -7.54
CA ALA A 163 3.29 -14.13 -6.63
C ALA A 163 1.97 -14.32 -5.87
N TRP A 164 1.35 -13.23 -5.45
CA TRP A 164 0.04 -13.24 -4.81
C TRP A 164 -1.03 -13.83 -5.73
N GLY A 165 -1.14 -13.32 -6.95
CA GLY A 165 -2.11 -13.81 -7.93
C GLY A 165 -1.94 -15.30 -8.24
N GLN A 166 -0.71 -15.76 -8.39
CA GLN A 166 -0.39 -17.18 -8.62
C GLN A 166 -0.74 -18.05 -7.42
N ALA A 167 -0.40 -17.59 -6.21
CA ALA A 167 -0.65 -18.34 -4.99
C ALA A 167 -2.15 -18.51 -4.69
N PHE A 168 -2.93 -17.47 -4.91
CA PHE A 168 -4.35 -17.41 -4.57
C PHE A 168 -5.29 -17.64 -5.75
N GLY A 169 -4.76 -17.82 -6.96
CA GLY A 169 -5.58 -18.03 -8.16
C GLY A 169 -6.43 -16.82 -8.53
N THR A 170 -5.90 -15.62 -8.31
CA THR A 170 -6.57 -14.36 -8.61
C THR A 170 -5.82 -13.59 -9.68
N LYS A 171 -6.40 -12.48 -10.15
CA LYS A 171 -5.66 -11.51 -10.95
C LYS A 171 -4.44 -11.01 -10.16
N PRO A 172 -3.36 -10.57 -10.83
CA PRO A 172 -2.19 -10.02 -10.17
C PRO A 172 -2.46 -8.60 -9.65
N LEU A 173 -3.35 -8.49 -8.69
CA LEU A 173 -3.78 -7.27 -8.04
C LEU A 173 -3.82 -7.50 -6.54
N ILE A 174 -3.34 -6.50 -5.80
CA ILE A 174 -3.53 -6.41 -4.36
C ILE A 174 -4.15 -5.04 -4.08
N PRO A 175 -5.48 -4.93 -3.92
CA PRO A 175 -6.13 -3.66 -3.66
C PRO A 175 -5.80 -3.18 -2.24
N MET A 176 -4.67 -2.49 -2.13
CA MET A 176 -4.04 -2.21 -0.84
C MET A 176 -4.59 -0.97 -0.14
N ALA A 177 -4.88 0.08 -0.90
CA ALA A 177 -5.22 1.37 -0.30
C ALA A 177 -6.08 2.22 -1.21
N GLY A 178 -6.84 3.08 -0.58
CA GLY A 178 -7.66 4.07 -1.24
C GLY A 178 -8.24 5.05 -0.23
N ILE A 179 -9.26 5.76 -0.66
CA ILE A 179 -9.93 6.75 0.18
C ILE A 179 -11.11 6.10 0.88
N ILE A 180 -11.20 6.31 2.18
CA ILE A 180 -12.39 6.07 2.98
C ILE A 180 -12.99 7.41 3.39
N ALA A 181 -14.31 7.42 3.61
CA ALA A 181 -15.02 8.61 4.05
C ALA A 181 -16.08 8.25 5.07
N ASN A 182 -16.43 9.24 5.90
CA ASN A 182 -17.64 9.16 6.69
C ASN A 182 -18.83 8.99 5.74
N GLU A 183 -19.71 8.04 6.01
CA GLU A 183 -20.80 7.66 5.13
C GLU A 183 -21.79 8.81 4.91
N GLU A 184 -22.18 9.53 5.97
CA GLU A 184 -23.07 10.68 5.84
C GLU A 184 -22.44 11.81 5.04
N TYR A 185 -21.16 12.10 5.29
CA TYR A 185 -20.42 13.11 4.54
C TYR A 185 -20.37 12.76 3.07
N PHE A 186 -20.08 11.51 2.74
CA PHE A 186 -20.05 11.05 1.35
C PHE A 186 -21.40 11.27 0.66
N HIS A 187 -22.50 10.83 1.28
CA HIS A 187 -23.82 10.96 0.69
C HIS A 187 -24.27 12.41 0.55
N ALA A 188 -23.87 13.28 1.48
CA ALA A 188 -24.16 14.71 1.39
C ALA A 188 -23.35 15.43 0.31
N HIS A 189 -22.22 14.86 -0.12
CA HIS A 189 -21.29 15.48 -1.08
C HIS A 189 -21.05 14.62 -2.32
N LYS A 190 -22.00 13.79 -2.68
CA LYS A 190 -21.85 12.80 -3.77
C LYS A 190 -21.43 13.44 -5.09
N ALA A 191 -22.01 14.58 -5.44
CA ALA A 191 -21.68 15.29 -6.69
C ALA A 191 -20.22 15.74 -6.70
N GLN A 192 -19.70 16.22 -5.57
CA GLN A 192 -18.30 16.62 -5.43
C GLN A 192 -17.35 15.42 -5.55
N PHE A 193 -17.72 14.27 -5.01
CA PHE A 193 -16.95 13.03 -5.18
C PHE A 193 -16.92 12.55 -6.63
N ASP A 194 -18.02 12.71 -7.36
CA ASP A 194 -18.05 12.37 -8.79
C ASP A 194 -17.08 13.25 -9.59
N ILE A 195 -17.05 14.55 -9.33
CA ILE A 195 -16.10 15.48 -9.94
C ILE A 195 -14.67 15.11 -9.55
N PHE A 196 -14.43 14.82 -8.28
CA PHE A 196 -13.13 14.42 -7.76
C PHE A 196 -12.60 13.16 -8.47
N HIS A 197 -13.44 12.14 -8.64
CA HIS A 197 -13.05 10.93 -9.36
C HIS A 197 -12.73 11.20 -10.84
N GLN A 198 -13.51 12.06 -11.49
CA GLN A 198 -13.20 12.43 -12.86
C GLN A 198 -11.86 13.16 -12.97
N ASP A 199 -11.60 14.09 -12.05
CA ASP A 199 -10.33 14.81 -11.97
C ASP A 199 -9.16 13.86 -11.70
N LEU A 200 -9.32 12.88 -10.80
CA LEU A 200 -8.30 11.88 -10.54
C LEU A 200 -8.01 11.01 -11.77
N LYS A 201 -9.05 10.58 -12.49
CA LYS A 201 -8.88 9.80 -13.73
C LYS A 201 -8.14 10.59 -14.79
N ASN A 202 -8.50 11.86 -14.97
CA ASN A 202 -7.82 12.75 -15.89
C ASN A 202 -6.36 12.97 -15.50
N ALA A 203 -6.11 13.19 -14.21
CA ALA A 203 -4.75 13.35 -13.69
C ALA A 203 -3.89 12.10 -13.91
N LEU A 204 -4.43 10.92 -13.61
CA LEU A 204 -3.71 9.66 -13.82
C LEU A 204 -3.39 9.43 -15.30
N ASN A 205 -4.34 9.66 -16.19
CA ASN A 205 -4.12 9.55 -17.63
C ASN A 205 -3.04 10.53 -18.12
N TRP A 206 -3.06 11.75 -17.60
CA TRP A 206 -2.03 12.75 -17.92
C TRP A 206 -0.64 12.30 -17.43
N ILE A 207 -0.55 11.81 -16.19
CA ILE A 207 0.71 11.31 -15.62
C ILE A 207 1.28 10.18 -16.47
N LEU A 208 0.45 9.21 -16.85
CA LEU A 208 0.89 8.07 -17.66
C LEU A 208 1.34 8.47 -19.07
N ALA A 209 0.74 9.53 -19.64
CA ALA A 209 1.09 10.08 -20.93
C ALA A 209 2.27 11.07 -20.88
N ASN A 210 2.59 11.62 -19.70
CA ASN A 210 3.59 12.68 -19.53
C ASN A 210 4.53 12.39 -18.35
N ARG A 211 5.11 11.20 -18.31
CA ARG A 211 5.88 10.67 -17.17
C ARG A 211 7.00 11.58 -16.71
N GLN A 212 7.78 12.13 -17.66
CA GLN A 212 8.90 13.02 -17.34
C GLN A 212 8.42 14.35 -16.73
N ASN A 213 7.42 14.97 -17.31
CA ASN A 213 6.86 16.22 -16.78
C ASN A 213 6.16 16.01 -15.45
N ALA A 214 5.44 14.88 -15.30
CA ALA A 214 4.83 14.49 -14.03
C ALA A 214 5.87 14.31 -12.93
N ALA A 215 7.01 13.70 -13.23
CA ALA A 215 8.10 13.51 -12.29
C ALA A 215 8.74 14.85 -11.85
N LYS A 216 8.88 15.80 -12.76
CA LYS A 216 9.38 17.16 -12.44
C LYS A 216 8.48 17.87 -11.43
N ILE A 217 7.18 17.70 -11.54
CA ILE A 217 6.21 18.22 -10.59
C ILE A 217 6.27 17.41 -9.29
N GLY A 218 6.23 16.09 -9.41
CA GLY A 218 6.14 15.16 -8.28
C GLY A 218 7.31 15.25 -7.30
N LYS A 219 8.52 15.56 -7.78
CA LYS A 219 9.70 15.70 -6.91
C LYS A 219 9.55 16.77 -5.83
N ASN A 220 8.67 17.73 -6.04
CA ASN A 220 8.41 18.80 -5.07
C ASN A 220 7.52 18.33 -3.91
N TYR A 221 6.86 17.18 -4.06
CA TYR A 221 5.88 16.65 -3.11
C TYR A 221 6.23 15.26 -2.57
N LEU A 222 7.07 14.51 -3.28
CA LEU A 222 7.40 13.12 -2.95
C LEU A 222 8.89 12.99 -2.62
N PRO A 223 9.26 12.11 -1.66
CA PRO A 223 10.64 11.96 -1.21
C PRO A 223 11.46 11.07 -2.17
N ALA A 224 11.51 11.43 -3.43
CA ALA A 224 12.25 10.68 -4.44
C ALA A 224 12.74 11.60 -5.57
N PRO A 225 13.89 11.31 -6.18
CA PRO A 225 14.38 12.04 -7.34
C PRO A 225 13.54 11.74 -8.58
N GLU A 226 13.58 12.62 -9.57
CA GLU A 226 12.82 12.47 -10.81
C GLU A 226 12.99 11.10 -11.48
N PRO A 227 14.22 10.55 -11.63
CA PRO A 227 14.37 9.24 -12.25
C PRO A 227 13.62 8.12 -11.53
N ALA A 228 13.56 8.16 -10.20
CA ALA A 228 12.82 7.17 -9.41
C ALA A 228 11.32 7.30 -9.62
N LEU A 229 10.80 8.52 -9.77
CA LEU A 229 9.38 8.76 -10.04
C LEU A 229 8.99 8.24 -11.41
N VAL A 230 9.82 8.42 -12.42
CA VAL A 230 9.57 7.89 -13.77
C VAL A 230 9.64 6.37 -13.79
N MET A 231 10.72 5.81 -13.28
CA MET A 231 10.98 4.36 -13.35
C MET A 231 10.07 3.54 -12.44
N GLY A 232 9.68 4.10 -11.30
CA GLY A 232 8.83 3.43 -10.30
C GLY A 232 7.33 3.52 -10.59
N LEU A 233 6.93 4.28 -11.60
CA LEU A 233 5.51 4.58 -11.84
C LEU A 233 4.68 3.31 -12.12
N ASP A 234 5.17 2.42 -12.95
CA ASP A 234 4.45 1.18 -13.28
C ASP A 234 4.34 0.25 -12.06
N GLY A 235 5.37 0.19 -11.23
CA GLY A 235 5.37 -0.60 -9.99
C GLY A 235 4.44 -0.06 -8.91
N ALA A 236 4.02 1.19 -9.02
CA ALA A 236 3.03 1.77 -8.11
C ALA A 236 1.62 1.21 -8.35
N ARG A 237 1.34 0.67 -9.53
CA ARG A 237 0.04 0.11 -9.92
C ARG A 237 -1.11 1.04 -9.55
N LEU A 238 -0.98 2.30 -9.94
CA LEU A 238 -1.97 3.32 -9.67
C LEU A 238 -3.26 3.06 -10.45
N THR A 239 -4.37 3.32 -9.82
CA THR A 239 -5.70 3.20 -10.40
C THR A 239 -6.65 4.23 -9.80
N VAL A 240 -7.77 4.47 -10.46
CA VAL A 240 -8.90 5.20 -9.88
C VAL A 240 -10.12 4.29 -10.04
N SER A 241 -10.34 3.45 -9.04
CA SER A 241 -11.43 2.46 -9.06
C SER A 241 -12.42 2.81 -7.94
N LYS A 242 -13.63 3.25 -8.31
CA LYS A 242 -14.68 3.58 -7.33
C LYS A 242 -15.05 2.35 -6.49
N GLY A 243 -15.49 2.57 -5.25
CA GLY A 243 -15.85 1.49 -4.34
C GLY A 243 -16.86 0.51 -4.95
N SER A 244 -17.87 1.01 -5.65
CA SER A 244 -18.86 0.17 -6.34
C SER A 244 -18.26 -0.61 -7.52
N GLU A 245 -17.28 -0.07 -8.22
CA GLU A 245 -16.62 -0.72 -9.36
C GLU A 245 -15.70 -1.85 -8.93
N VAL A 246 -15.00 -1.68 -7.79
CA VAL A 246 -13.98 -2.63 -7.33
C VAL A 246 -14.53 -3.73 -6.42
N LYS A 247 -15.79 -3.66 -6.06
CA LYS A 247 -16.43 -4.52 -5.06
C LYS A 247 -16.12 -6.00 -5.23
N ASN A 248 -16.32 -6.55 -6.42
CA ASN A 248 -16.17 -7.98 -6.64
C ASN A 248 -14.70 -8.44 -6.48
N GLU A 249 -13.76 -7.66 -6.97
CA GLU A 249 -12.33 -7.98 -6.87
C GLU A 249 -11.82 -7.83 -5.44
N ILE A 250 -12.25 -6.78 -4.76
CA ILE A 250 -11.78 -6.55 -3.39
C ILE A 250 -12.41 -7.52 -2.39
N LEU A 251 -13.63 -8.00 -2.65
CA LEU A 251 -14.23 -9.05 -1.81
C LEU A 251 -13.42 -10.33 -1.87
N LYS A 252 -12.87 -10.70 -3.02
CA LYS A 252 -11.95 -11.84 -3.13
C LYS A 252 -10.72 -11.64 -2.24
N PHE A 253 -10.15 -10.45 -2.26
CA PHE A 253 -9.02 -10.10 -1.39
C PHE A 253 -9.41 -10.18 0.09
N TYR A 254 -10.55 -9.64 0.47
CA TYR A 254 -11.02 -9.73 1.85
C TYR A 254 -11.31 -11.17 2.29
N GLU A 255 -11.82 -12.02 1.42
CA GLU A 255 -12.01 -13.45 1.71
C GLU A 255 -10.67 -14.14 2.02
N ILE A 256 -9.61 -13.81 1.29
CA ILE A 256 -8.26 -14.30 1.57
C ILE A 256 -7.80 -13.82 2.95
N LEU A 257 -7.99 -12.55 3.27
CA LEU A 257 -7.63 -12.01 4.58
C LEU A 257 -8.44 -12.66 5.70
N MET A 258 -9.74 -12.94 5.49
CA MET A 258 -10.58 -13.64 6.45
C MET A 258 -10.06 -15.04 6.77
N GLN A 259 -9.61 -15.77 5.75
CA GLN A 259 -9.01 -17.08 5.96
C GLN A 259 -7.67 -17.02 6.67
N PHE A 260 -6.90 -15.98 6.43
CA PHE A 260 -5.62 -15.78 7.06
C PHE A 260 -5.76 -15.33 8.52
N ASN A 261 -6.51 -14.26 8.76
CA ASN A 261 -6.78 -13.74 10.10
C ASN A 261 -8.03 -12.84 10.07
N PRO A 262 -9.18 -13.34 10.56
CA PRO A 262 -10.43 -12.57 10.56
C PRO A 262 -10.37 -11.22 11.27
N GLU A 263 -9.51 -11.09 12.28
CA GLU A 263 -9.38 -9.85 13.06
C GLU A 263 -8.90 -8.67 12.20
N LEU A 264 -8.23 -8.93 11.09
CA LEU A 264 -7.80 -7.88 10.16
C LEU A 264 -8.98 -7.08 9.60
N LEU A 265 -10.15 -7.68 9.56
CA LEU A 265 -11.39 -7.09 9.06
C LEU A 265 -12.43 -6.85 10.17
N GLY A 266 -12.05 -6.99 11.44
CA GLY A 266 -12.99 -6.90 12.54
C GLY A 266 -13.91 -8.11 12.66
N GLY A 267 -13.51 -9.27 12.15
CA GLY A 267 -14.16 -10.56 12.35
C GLY A 267 -15.15 -10.99 11.28
N LYS A 268 -15.45 -10.15 10.30
CA LYS A 268 -16.40 -10.46 9.22
C LYS A 268 -16.12 -9.68 7.95
N LEU A 269 -16.68 -10.13 6.83
CA LEU A 269 -16.67 -9.37 5.58
C LEU A 269 -17.50 -8.10 5.71
N PRO A 270 -17.19 -7.05 4.91
CA PRO A 270 -17.99 -5.83 4.95
C PRO A 270 -19.38 -6.03 4.35
N ASP A 271 -20.35 -5.29 4.86
CA ASP A 271 -21.67 -5.23 4.28
C ASP A 271 -21.69 -4.42 2.95
N ASN A 272 -22.80 -4.47 2.22
CA ASN A 272 -22.91 -3.76 0.95
C ASN A 272 -22.79 -2.25 1.08
N GLY A 273 -23.20 -1.68 2.21
CA GLY A 273 -23.13 -0.25 2.47
C GLY A 273 -21.70 0.29 2.60
N PHE A 274 -20.72 -0.59 2.79
CA PHE A 274 -19.32 -0.20 2.84
C PHE A 274 -18.81 0.38 1.52
N PHE A 275 -19.30 -0.11 0.39
CA PHE A 275 -18.82 0.29 -0.94
C PHE A 275 -19.55 1.54 -1.40
N LEU A 276 -18.89 2.69 -1.28
CA LEU A 276 -19.40 4.00 -1.67
C LEU A 276 -19.00 4.32 -3.13
N ALA A 277 -19.74 5.28 -3.75
CA ALA A 277 -19.55 5.77 -5.12
C ALA A 277 -19.93 4.77 -6.25
#